data_01157f72eeed4c21e83ec88af9703a63
#
_entry.id   01157f72eeed4c21e83ec88af9703a63
#
_cell.length_a   1.000
_cell.length_b   1.000
_cell.length_c   1.000
_cell.angle_alpha   90.00
_cell.angle_beta   90.00
_cell.angle_gamma   90.00
#
_symmetry.space_group_name_H-M   'P 1'
#
loop_
_entity.id
_entity.type
_entity.pdbx_description
1 polymer ?
#
loop_
_entity_poly.entity_id
_entity_poly.type
_entity_poly.pdbx_seq_one_letter_code
_entity_poly.pdbx_strand_id
1 'polypeptide(L)'
;MFDARERVERQDLSTILRVRILTTVDFPPFNFADQSGRLSGFNIDLAREICTVLKIEAKCQIQAMPFADLEKTLEDGGGEAVMAAVAATPSLRQRFLFSRPYLGIPARFARNNAATPAATTVSDLSDRPVGVVKGTAHEAMLRAFFPKLTQKPFDSYEEMLAALKERQVDAVFADGLRMPFWVASEASETCCSLFDGPYLSQKFLGEGLTIMVRRNDPTLAAAFDQALAELSRNGRLQELYLRYFPNGLY
;
A
#
# COMPACT_ATOMS: atom_id res chain seq x y z
N MET A 1 10.26 7.06 -4.69
CA MET A 1 10.45 6.37 -5.99
C MET A 1 11.93 6.38 -6.30
N PHE A 2 12.47 5.34 -6.93
CA PHE A 2 13.92 5.23 -7.19
C PHE A 2 14.29 5.98 -8.47
N ASP A 3 15.38 6.78 -8.43
CA ASP A 3 15.91 7.42 -9.63
C ASP A 3 16.72 6.39 -10.43
N ALA A 4 16.44 6.24 -11.72
CA ALA A 4 17.13 5.30 -12.61
C ALA A 4 18.64 5.60 -12.73
N ARG A 5 19.08 6.82 -12.41
CA ARG A 5 20.47 7.28 -12.45
C ARG A 5 21.21 7.11 -11.12
N GLU A 6 20.48 6.82 -10.04
CA GLU A 6 21.06 6.69 -8.72
C GLU A 6 21.93 5.42 -8.64
N ARG A 7 23.17 5.58 -8.22
CA ARG A 7 24.05 4.46 -7.92
C ARG A 7 23.94 4.15 -6.44
N VAL A 8 23.28 3.04 -6.11
CA VAL A 8 23.22 2.52 -4.75
C VAL A 8 24.39 1.57 -4.55
N GLU A 9 25.16 1.77 -3.49
CA GLU A 9 26.32 0.96 -3.15
C GLU A 9 25.89 -0.47 -2.80
N ARG A 10 26.63 -1.47 -3.31
CA ARG A 10 26.38 -2.87 -2.98
C ARG A 10 26.80 -3.15 -1.55
N GLN A 11 25.87 -3.75 -0.81
CA GLN A 11 26.11 -4.17 0.57
C GLN A 11 26.66 -5.60 0.62
N ASP A 12 27.65 -5.82 1.50
CA ASP A 12 28.16 -7.16 1.76
C ASP A 12 27.27 -7.88 2.78
N LEU A 13 26.58 -8.92 2.33
CA LEU A 13 25.71 -9.78 3.14
C LEU A 13 26.34 -11.16 3.41
N SER A 14 27.65 -11.33 3.18
CA SER A 14 28.33 -12.61 3.35
C SER A 14 28.24 -13.15 4.79
N THR A 15 28.29 -12.27 5.77
CA THR A 15 28.24 -12.58 7.20
C THR A 15 26.82 -12.87 7.72
N ILE A 16 25.79 -12.50 6.98
CA ILE A 16 24.41 -12.78 7.38
C ILE A 16 24.12 -14.28 7.22
N LEU A 17 23.72 -14.92 8.30
CA LEU A 17 23.41 -16.35 8.32
C LEU A 17 22.02 -16.66 7.77
N ARG A 18 21.05 -15.77 8.03
CA ARG A 18 19.66 -15.88 7.58
C ARG A 18 19.00 -14.52 7.48
N VAL A 19 17.96 -14.42 6.67
CA VAL A 19 17.06 -13.28 6.58
C VAL A 19 15.62 -13.80 6.62
N ARG A 20 14.95 -13.67 7.77
CA ARG A 20 13.52 -13.97 7.91
C ARG A 20 12.73 -12.70 7.71
N ILE A 21 11.91 -12.69 6.68
CA ILE A 21 10.98 -11.62 6.37
C ILE A 21 9.61 -11.99 6.97
N LEU A 22 9.20 -11.25 7.97
CA LEU A 22 7.92 -11.44 8.65
C LEU A 22 6.81 -10.74 7.85
N THR A 23 5.64 -11.39 7.76
CA THR A 23 4.48 -10.89 7.03
C THR A 23 3.18 -11.35 7.67
N THR A 24 2.03 -11.00 7.08
CA THR A 24 0.71 -11.51 7.47
C THR A 24 0.06 -12.29 6.33
N VAL A 25 -1.17 -12.81 6.52
CA VAL A 25 -1.95 -13.50 5.48
C VAL A 25 -3.32 -12.88 5.23
N ASP A 26 -3.57 -11.69 5.76
CA ASP A 26 -4.88 -11.04 5.83
C ASP A 26 -4.94 -9.72 5.05
N PHE A 27 -4.00 -9.48 4.14
CA PHE A 27 -3.93 -8.25 3.35
C PHE A 27 -3.80 -8.51 1.84
N PRO A 28 -4.81 -9.13 1.19
CA PRO A 28 -4.80 -9.29 -0.27
C PRO A 28 -4.93 -7.93 -1.00
N PRO A 29 -4.30 -7.77 -2.16
CA PRO A 29 -3.46 -8.73 -2.90
C PRO A 29 -1.97 -8.67 -2.51
N PHE A 30 -1.62 -8.05 -1.38
CA PHE A 30 -0.23 -7.82 -0.96
C PHE A 30 0.37 -9.06 -0.30
N ASN A 31 -0.31 -9.62 0.68
CA ASN A 31 0.11 -10.83 1.39
C ASN A 31 -1.13 -11.61 1.85
N PHE A 32 -1.24 -12.83 1.38
CA PHE A 32 -2.37 -13.74 1.67
C PHE A 32 -1.93 -15.20 1.51
N ALA A 33 -2.74 -16.11 2.04
CA ALA A 33 -2.61 -17.52 1.74
C ALA A 33 -3.47 -17.86 0.51
N ASP A 34 -2.88 -18.53 -0.49
CA ASP A 34 -3.62 -19.03 -1.65
C ASP A 34 -4.51 -20.24 -1.26
N GLN A 35 -5.28 -20.74 -2.21
CA GLN A 35 -6.17 -21.90 -1.98
C GLN A 35 -5.45 -23.18 -1.50
N SER A 36 -4.14 -23.27 -1.73
CA SER A 36 -3.30 -24.38 -1.25
C SER A 36 -2.61 -24.08 0.09
N GLY A 37 -2.90 -22.92 0.71
CA GLY A 37 -2.28 -22.46 1.95
C GLY A 37 -0.88 -21.87 1.79
N ARG A 38 -0.38 -21.68 0.55
CA ARG A 38 0.95 -21.09 0.30
C ARG A 38 0.88 -19.59 0.38
N LEU A 39 1.93 -18.97 0.94
CA LEU A 39 2.11 -17.52 0.95
C LEU A 39 2.21 -16.99 -0.47
N SER A 40 1.36 -16.03 -0.80
CA SER A 40 1.21 -15.41 -2.09
C SER A 40 0.92 -13.91 -1.95
N GLY A 41 1.10 -13.15 -3.03
CA GLY A 41 0.80 -11.72 -3.06
C GLY A 41 2.00 -10.87 -3.48
N PHE A 42 1.70 -9.58 -3.76
CA PHE A 42 2.70 -8.63 -4.23
C PHE A 42 3.92 -8.54 -3.32
N ASN A 43 3.72 -8.39 -1.98
CA ASN A 43 4.82 -8.30 -1.03
C ASN A 43 5.62 -9.62 -0.95
N ILE A 44 4.96 -10.76 -1.10
CA ILE A 44 5.61 -12.07 -1.05
C ILE A 44 6.52 -12.28 -2.27
N ASP A 45 6.01 -11.94 -3.46
CA ASP A 45 6.81 -12.06 -4.68
C ASP A 45 7.92 -11.01 -4.71
N LEU A 46 7.66 -9.78 -4.25
CA LEU A 46 8.70 -8.76 -4.11
C LEU A 46 9.80 -9.19 -3.14
N ALA A 47 9.44 -9.80 -2.00
CA ALA A 47 10.42 -10.33 -1.06
C ALA A 47 11.32 -11.40 -1.71
N ARG A 48 10.74 -12.31 -2.50
CA ARG A 48 11.51 -13.33 -3.25
C ARG A 48 12.46 -12.69 -4.27
N GLU A 49 11.97 -11.72 -5.05
CA GLU A 49 12.81 -10.99 -6.02
C GLU A 49 13.96 -10.22 -5.34
N ILE A 50 13.69 -9.59 -4.18
CA ILE A 50 14.73 -8.95 -3.37
C ILE A 50 15.80 -9.97 -2.96
N CYS A 51 15.41 -11.15 -2.47
CA CYS A 51 16.35 -12.20 -2.07
C CYS A 51 17.20 -12.68 -3.26
N THR A 52 16.61 -12.76 -4.44
CA THR A 52 17.30 -13.13 -5.69
C THR A 52 18.32 -12.06 -6.10
N VAL A 53 17.92 -10.78 -6.10
CA VAL A 53 18.83 -9.66 -6.43
C VAL A 53 20.00 -9.60 -5.46
N LEU A 54 19.76 -9.83 -4.18
CA LEU A 54 20.78 -9.84 -3.13
C LEU A 54 21.60 -11.15 -3.10
N LYS A 55 21.21 -12.16 -3.88
CA LYS A 55 21.86 -13.50 -3.92
C LYS A 55 21.88 -14.20 -2.56
N ILE A 56 20.78 -14.08 -1.84
CA ILE A 56 20.59 -14.67 -0.50
C ILE A 56 19.42 -15.66 -0.44
N GLU A 57 18.95 -16.22 -1.56
CA GLU A 57 17.78 -17.10 -1.62
C GLU A 57 17.89 -18.27 -0.62
N ALA A 58 19.08 -18.86 -0.51
CA ALA A 58 19.33 -19.97 0.43
C ALA A 58 19.24 -19.57 1.91
N LYS A 59 19.36 -18.26 2.21
CA LYS A 59 19.28 -17.70 3.56
C LYS A 59 17.95 -17.01 3.83
N CYS A 60 17.11 -16.83 2.81
CA CYS A 60 15.89 -16.05 2.84
C CYS A 60 14.69 -16.92 3.18
N GLN A 61 13.91 -16.50 4.18
CA GLN A 61 12.69 -17.19 4.60
C GLN A 61 11.57 -16.17 4.77
N ILE A 62 10.37 -16.48 4.31
CA ILE A 62 9.19 -15.64 4.53
C ILE A 62 8.29 -16.36 5.51
N GLN A 63 7.97 -15.71 6.63
CA GLN A 63 7.20 -16.27 7.72
C GLN A 63 5.98 -15.40 8.02
N ALA A 64 4.79 -15.99 7.94
CA ALA A 64 3.54 -15.33 8.32
C ALA A 64 3.25 -15.45 9.81
N MET A 65 2.68 -14.38 10.37
CA MET A 65 2.19 -14.33 11.75
C MET A 65 1.11 -13.25 11.89
N PRO A 66 0.39 -13.17 13.02
CA PRO A 66 -0.56 -12.10 13.30
C PRO A 66 0.14 -10.72 13.27
N PHE A 67 -0.55 -9.72 12.74
CA PHE A 67 -0.03 -8.34 12.63
C PHE A 67 0.44 -7.78 13.97
N ALA A 68 -0.30 -8.06 15.06
CA ALA A 68 0.02 -7.60 16.40
C ALA A 68 1.37 -8.11 16.95
N ASP A 69 1.88 -9.24 16.42
CA ASP A 69 3.11 -9.87 16.88
C ASP A 69 4.35 -9.42 16.11
N LEU A 70 4.17 -8.75 14.96
CA LEU A 70 5.26 -8.42 14.04
C LEU A 70 6.35 -7.55 14.68
N GLU A 71 5.96 -6.45 15.33
CA GLU A 71 6.90 -5.51 15.94
C GLU A 71 7.74 -6.19 17.04
N LYS A 72 7.03 -6.87 17.95
CA LYS A 72 7.68 -7.55 19.07
C LYS A 72 8.62 -8.65 18.57
N THR A 73 8.17 -9.46 17.62
CA THR A 73 8.99 -10.54 17.05
C THR A 73 10.23 -10.01 16.36
N LEU A 74 10.12 -8.89 15.62
CA LEU A 74 11.26 -8.24 15.00
C LEU A 74 12.24 -7.71 16.04
N GLU A 75 11.76 -7.05 17.09
CA GLU A 75 12.57 -6.48 18.17
C GLU A 75 13.31 -7.56 18.97
N ASP A 76 12.64 -8.67 19.25
CA ASP A 76 13.19 -9.82 19.97
C ASP A 76 14.16 -10.68 19.10
N GLY A 77 14.39 -10.30 17.83
CA GLY A 77 15.28 -11.02 16.91
C GLY A 77 14.65 -12.29 16.32
N GLY A 78 13.33 -12.44 16.42
CA GLY A 78 12.56 -13.50 15.78
C GLY A 78 12.45 -13.36 14.26
N GLY A 79 12.84 -12.21 13.70
CA GLY A 79 12.94 -11.91 12.28
C GLY A 79 13.99 -10.85 12.02
N GLU A 80 14.33 -10.63 10.76
CA GLU A 80 15.29 -9.63 10.32
C GLU A 80 14.59 -8.44 9.64
N ALA A 81 13.41 -8.66 9.05
CA ALA A 81 12.61 -7.63 8.39
C ALA A 81 11.10 -7.90 8.48
N VAL A 82 10.28 -6.87 8.24
CA VAL A 82 8.83 -6.97 8.11
C VAL A 82 8.38 -6.36 6.79
N MET A 83 7.58 -7.12 6.03
CA MET A 83 6.87 -6.68 4.82
C MET A 83 5.37 -6.98 4.97
N ALA A 84 4.65 -6.13 5.69
CA ALA A 84 3.23 -6.30 6.02
C ALA A 84 2.47 -4.96 6.08
N ALA A 85 2.85 -4.00 5.25
CA ALA A 85 2.24 -2.66 5.20
C ALA A 85 2.27 -1.89 6.54
N VAL A 86 3.32 -2.10 7.34
CA VAL A 86 3.52 -1.31 8.56
C VAL A 86 3.82 0.13 8.19
N ALA A 87 3.04 1.07 8.74
CA ALA A 87 3.24 2.50 8.51
C ALA A 87 4.51 3.00 9.23
N ALA A 88 5.40 3.68 8.50
CA ALA A 88 6.62 4.27 9.04
C ALA A 88 6.32 5.53 9.87
N THR A 89 5.74 5.35 11.07
CA THR A 89 5.42 6.43 11.99
C THR A 89 6.68 7.00 12.68
N PRO A 90 6.65 8.27 13.19
CA PRO A 90 7.77 8.83 13.93
C PRO A 90 8.18 7.98 15.15
N SER A 91 7.23 7.37 15.85
CA SER A 91 7.52 6.48 17.00
C SER A 91 8.24 5.20 16.57
N LEU A 92 7.81 4.58 15.47
CA LEU A 92 8.46 3.38 14.94
C LEU A 92 9.86 3.70 14.39
N ARG A 93 10.07 4.86 13.79
CA ARG A 93 11.39 5.31 13.31
C ARG A 93 12.40 5.52 14.43
N GLN A 94 11.97 5.68 15.68
CA GLN A 94 12.88 5.71 16.84
C GLN A 94 13.41 4.31 17.21
N ARG A 95 12.66 3.26 16.89
CA ARG A 95 12.97 1.86 17.27
C ARG A 95 13.49 1.03 16.09
N PHE A 96 13.06 1.34 14.88
CA PHE A 96 13.35 0.57 13.67
C PHE A 96 13.92 1.46 12.55
N LEU A 97 14.55 0.82 11.58
CA LEU A 97 14.88 1.39 10.29
C LEU A 97 13.82 1.01 9.26
N PHE A 98 13.70 1.80 8.22
CA PHE A 98 12.77 1.55 7.12
C PHE A 98 13.49 1.73 5.80
N SER A 99 13.22 0.86 4.84
CA SER A 99 13.63 1.07 3.46
C SER A 99 12.95 2.31 2.89
N ARG A 100 13.41 2.75 1.72
CA ARG A 100 12.63 3.64 0.90
C ARG A 100 11.28 3.01 0.53
N PRO A 101 10.23 3.83 0.33
CA PRO A 101 8.94 3.30 -0.08
C PRO A 101 9.01 2.67 -1.47
N TYR A 102 8.47 1.46 -1.61
CA TYR A 102 8.41 0.74 -2.87
C TYR A 102 7.07 0.89 -3.59
N LEU A 103 6.02 1.31 -2.86
CA LEU A 103 4.70 1.57 -3.40
C LEU A 103 4.03 2.70 -2.62
N GLY A 104 3.61 3.76 -3.32
CA GLY A 104 2.76 4.80 -2.73
C GLY A 104 1.34 4.30 -2.55
N ILE A 105 0.67 4.76 -1.50
CA ILE A 105 -0.76 4.47 -1.30
C ILE A 105 -1.55 5.72 -1.71
N PRO A 106 -2.30 5.68 -2.83
CA PRO A 106 -3.10 6.81 -3.25
C PRO A 106 -4.44 6.86 -2.54
N ALA A 107 -5.03 8.05 -2.50
CA ALA A 107 -6.48 8.19 -2.35
C ALA A 107 -7.12 8.32 -3.74
N ARG A 108 -8.35 7.84 -3.89
CA ARG A 108 -9.10 7.87 -5.15
C ARG A 108 -10.53 8.34 -4.90
N PHE A 109 -11.13 8.88 -5.95
CA PHE A 109 -12.58 9.07 -6.00
C PHE A 109 -13.24 7.88 -6.71
N ALA A 110 -14.41 7.49 -6.21
CA ALA A 110 -15.37 6.68 -6.95
C ALA A 110 -16.69 7.43 -7.04
N ARG A 111 -17.41 7.27 -8.16
CA ARG A 111 -18.72 7.86 -8.40
C ARG A 111 -19.76 6.78 -8.68
N ASN A 112 -21.02 7.10 -8.45
CA ASN A 112 -22.11 6.30 -8.95
C ASN A 112 -22.34 6.61 -10.45
N ASN A 113 -22.37 5.57 -11.29
CA ASN A 113 -22.51 5.70 -12.75
C ASN A 113 -23.87 6.26 -13.19
N ALA A 114 -24.88 6.15 -12.34
CA ALA A 114 -26.22 6.68 -12.58
C ALA A 114 -26.39 8.14 -12.10
N ALA A 115 -25.38 8.73 -11.47
CA ALA A 115 -25.38 10.14 -11.11
C ALA A 115 -25.41 11.02 -12.37
N THR A 116 -26.33 11.99 -12.42
CA THR A 116 -26.51 12.85 -13.62
C THR A 116 -26.43 14.33 -13.23
N PRO A 117 -25.58 15.12 -13.91
CA PRO A 117 -24.58 14.73 -14.90
C PRO A 117 -23.46 13.93 -14.27
N ALA A 118 -22.85 13.00 -15.03
CA ALA A 118 -21.72 12.19 -14.55
C ALA A 118 -20.50 13.09 -14.30
N ALA A 119 -19.96 13.06 -13.09
CA ALA A 119 -18.71 13.73 -12.78
C ALA A 119 -17.54 13.05 -13.50
N THR A 120 -16.74 13.79 -14.26
CA THR A 120 -15.54 13.30 -14.94
C THR A 120 -14.27 13.78 -14.25
N THR A 121 -14.37 14.91 -13.57
CA THR A 121 -13.32 15.51 -12.75
C THR A 121 -13.88 15.91 -11.38
N VAL A 122 -12.99 16.13 -10.41
CA VAL A 122 -13.38 16.62 -9.07
C VAL A 122 -14.12 17.95 -9.13
N SER A 123 -13.81 18.81 -10.13
CA SER A 123 -14.49 20.09 -10.28
C SER A 123 -15.99 19.95 -10.55
N ASP A 124 -16.42 18.84 -11.13
CA ASP A 124 -17.84 18.54 -11.41
C ASP A 124 -18.64 18.16 -10.16
N LEU A 125 -17.94 17.97 -9.02
CA LEU A 125 -18.56 17.66 -7.73
C LEU A 125 -18.90 18.92 -6.90
N SER A 126 -18.71 20.12 -7.47
CA SER A 126 -19.12 21.36 -6.78
C SER A 126 -20.60 21.26 -6.37
N ASP A 127 -20.87 21.57 -5.11
CA ASP A 127 -22.21 21.51 -4.50
C ASP A 127 -22.83 20.10 -4.36
N ARG A 128 -22.04 19.05 -4.65
CA ARG A 128 -22.48 17.66 -4.47
C ARG A 128 -21.85 17.05 -3.23
N PRO A 129 -22.59 16.24 -2.47
CA PRO A 129 -22.03 15.59 -1.28
C PRO A 129 -21.05 14.49 -1.68
N VAL A 130 -19.82 14.58 -1.12
CA VAL A 130 -18.77 13.56 -1.26
C VAL A 130 -18.64 12.80 0.05
N GLY A 131 -18.88 11.50 0.00
CA GLY A 131 -18.75 10.61 1.15
C GLY A 131 -17.30 10.38 1.54
N VAL A 132 -17.04 10.36 2.83
CA VAL A 132 -15.72 10.07 3.40
C VAL A 132 -15.89 9.41 4.77
N VAL A 133 -14.93 8.57 5.19
CA VAL A 133 -14.98 7.96 6.53
C VAL A 133 -14.43 8.94 7.56
N LYS A 134 -15.22 9.19 8.59
CA LYS A 134 -14.94 10.13 9.67
C LYS A 134 -13.66 9.78 10.44
N GLY A 135 -12.88 10.79 10.79
CA GLY A 135 -11.66 10.64 11.60
C GLY A 135 -10.47 10.04 10.83
N THR A 136 -10.60 9.80 9.53
CA THR A 136 -9.53 9.22 8.72
C THR A 136 -8.59 10.28 8.12
N ALA A 137 -7.41 9.83 7.70
CA ALA A 137 -6.48 10.64 6.92
C ALA A 137 -7.11 11.12 5.59
N HIS A 138 -8.01 10.33 5.00
CA HIS A 138 -8.74 10.68 3.78
C HIS A 138 -9.70 11.85 4.01
N GLU A 139 -10.41 11.89 5.14
CA GLU A 139 -11.25 13.04 5.51
C GLU A 139 -10.42 14.32 5.62
N ALA A 140 -9.30 14.25 6.34
CA ALA A 140 -8.39 15.39 6.51
C ALA A 140 -7.80 15.85 5.17
N MET A 141 -7.42 14.92 4.31
CA MET A 141 -6.90 15.19 2.97
C MET A 141 -7.96 15.78 2.05
N LEU A 142 -9.17 15.25 2.03
CA LEU A 142 -10.29 15.77 1.25
C LEU A 142 -10.56 17.24 1.62
N ARG A 143 -10.61 17.55 2.91
CA ARG A 143 -10.79 18.91 3.43
C ARG A 143 -9.67 19.86 3.00
N ALA A 144 -8.43 19.39 3.03
CA ALA A 144 -7.26 20.21 2.71
C ALA A 144 -7.08 20.46 1.21
N PHE A 145 -7.32 19.44 0.37
CA PHE A 145 -7.08 19.52 -1.08
C PHE A 145 -8.30 20.03 -1.84
N PHE A 146 -9.49 19.79 -1.32
CA PHE A 146 -10.76 20.12 -1.97
C PHE A 146 -11.71 20.88 -1.03
N PRO A 147 -11.32 22.07 -0.55
CA PRO A 147 -12.07 22.82 0.47
C PRO A 147 -13.45 23.30 -0.02
N LYS A 148 -13.71 23.27 -1.33
CA LYS A 148 -15.01 23.65 -1.91
C LYS A 148 -16.01 22.51 -1.97
N LEU A 149 -15.59 21.26 -1.74
CA LEU A 149 -16.49 20.11 -1.76
C LEU A 149 -17.26 19.99 -0.45
N THR A 150 -18.53 19.65 -0.55
CA THR A 150 -19.38 19.33 0.61
C THR A 150 -19.10 17.91 1.07
N GLN A 151 -18.47 17.76 2.24
CA GLN A 151 -18.17 16.44 2.80
C GLN A 151 -19.36 15.87 3.54
N LYS A 152 -19.67 14.58 3.32
CA LYS A 152 -20.63 13.81 4.09
C LYS A 152 -19.87 12.69 4.83
N PRO A 153 -19.61 12.84 6.15
CA PRO A 153 -18.87 11.83 6.90
C PRO A 153 -19.75 10.61 7.21
N PHE A 154 -19.16 9.42 7.18
CA PHE A 154 -19.75 8.14 7.57
C PHE A 154 -18.90 7.48 8.66
N ASP A 155 -19.51 6.65 9.49
CA ASP A 155 -18.82 6.01 10.60
C ASP A 155 -17.97 4.80 10.15
N SER A 156 -18.30 4.18 9.01
CA SER A 156 -17.55 3.06 8.45
C SER A 156 -17.35 3.16 6.93
N TYR A 157 -16.36 2.41 6.43
CA TYR A 157 -16.10 2.29 5.00
C TYR A 157 -17.28 1.62 4.26
N GLU A 158 -17.86 0.63 4.90
CA GLU A 158 -19.00 -0.14 4.39
C GLU A 158 -20.26 0.74 4.25
N GLU A 159 -20.57 1.56 5.25
CA GLU A 159 -21.67 2.53 5.19
C GLU A 159 -21.47 3.57 4.09
N MET A 160 -20.24 4.08 3.95
CA MET A 160 -19.89 5.04 2.90
C MET A 160 -20.11 4.43 1.50
N LEU A 161 -19.69 3.18 1.28
CA LEU A 161 -19.86 2.51 -0.01
C LEU A 161 -21.32 2.15 -0.29
N ALA A 162 -22.08 1.75 0.73
CA ALA A 162 -23.53 1.54 0.61
C ALA A 162 -24.24 2.84 0.22
N ALA A 163 -23.90 3.95 0.84
CA ALA A 163 -24.46 5.27 0.51
C ALA A 163 -24.14 5.71 -0.94
N LEU A 164 -22.94 5.37 -1.45
CA LEU A 164 -22.59 5.61 -2.86
C LEU A 164 -23.47 4.76 -3.80
N LYS A 165 -23.62 3.46 -3.49
CA LYS A 165 -24.44 2.53 -4.27
C LYS A 165 -25.89 2.95 -4.29
N GLU A 166 -26.45 3.35 -3.15
CA GLU A 166 -27.82 3.82 -2.98
C GLU A 166 -28.05 5.27 -3.47
N ARG A 167 -27.02 5.93 -3.98
CA ARG A 167 -27.08 7.32 -4.47
C ARG A 167 -27.42 8.36 -3.40
N GLN A 168 -27.07 8.08 -2.15
CA GLN A 168 -27.17 9.07 -1.07
C GLN A 168 -26.03 10.10 -1.12
N VAL A 169 -24.94 9.75 -1.84
CA VAL A 169 -23.86 10.62 -2.27
C VAL A 169 -23.52 10.33 -3.74
N ASP A 170 -23.03 11.33 -4.45
CA ASP A 170 -22.69 11.18 -5.87
C ASP A 170 -21.28 10.59 -6.05
N ALA A 171 -20.41 10.83 -5.09
CA ALA A 171 -19.05 10.33 -5.06
C ALA A 171 -18.57 10.06 -3.63
N VAL A 172 -17.49 9.27 -3.52
CA VAL A 172 -16.75 9.02 -2.28
C VAL A 172 -15.26 9.23 -2.50
N PHE A 173 -14.53 9.58 -1.43
CA PHE A 173 -13.09 9.72 -1.43
C PHE A 173 -12.47 8.84 -0.35
N ALA A 174 -11.65 7.87 -0.73
CA ALA A 174 -11.07 6.92 0.20
C ALA A 174 -9.80 6.26 -0.34
N ASP A 175 -9.37 5.21 0.35
CA ASP A 175 -8.21 4.38 0.07
C ASP A 175 -8.24 3.81 -1.37
N GLY A 176 -7.25 4.18 -2.16
CA GLY A 176 -7.09 3.74 -3.54
C GLY A 176 -6.60 2.30 -3.70
N LEU A 177 -6.24 1.59 -2.62
CA LEU A 177 -5.94 0.17 -2.68
C LEU A 177 -7.22 -0.68 -2.59
N ARG A 178 -8.14 -0.33 -1.69
CA ARG A 178 -9.37 -1.09 -1.43
C ARG A 178 -10.47 -0.77 -2.46
N MET A 179 -10.59 0.50 -2.83
CA MET A 179 -11.68 0.97 -3.68
C MET A 179 -11.74 0.32 -5.07
N PRO A 180 -10.64 0.12 -5.82
CA PRO A 180 -10.66 -0.58 -7.11
C PRO A 180 -11.20 -2.00 -7.02
N PHE A 181 -10.85 -2.74 -5.95
CA PHE A 181 -11.34 -4.10 -5.74
C PHE A 181 -12.84 -4.13 -5.44
N TRP A 182 -13.31 -3.18 -4.62
CA TRP A 182 -14.75 -3.08 -4.36
C TRP A 182 -15.52 -2.74 -5.64
N VAL A 183 -15.06 -1.75 -6.41
CA VAL A 183 -15.70 -1.36 -7.70
C VAL A 183 -15.78 -2.54 -8.66
N ALA A 184 -14.76 -3.41 -8.69
CA ALA A 184 -14.71 -4.59 -9.55
C ALA A 184 -15.44 -5.81 -8.97
N SER A 185 -15.89 -5.76 -7.71
CA SER A 185 -16.53 -6.90 -7.04
C SER A 185 -18.04 -6.95 -7.30
N GLU A 186 -18.66 -8.11 -7.04
CA GLU A 186 -20.11 -8.29 -7.06
C GLU A 186 -20.83 -7.38 -6.04
N ALA A 187 -20.17 -7.00 -4.95
CA ALA A 187 -20.74 -6.14 -3.91
C ALA A 187 -21.09 -4.74 -4.43
N SER A 188 -20.39 -4.26 -5.45
CA SER A 188 -20.69 -2.97 -6.10
C SER A 188 -21.93 -3.05 -7.01
N GLU A 189 -22.35 -4.25 -7.47
CA GLU A 189 -23.40 -4.46 -8.47
C GLU A 189 -23.19 -3.60 -9.73
N THR A 190 -21.94 -3.38 -10.10
CA THR A 190 -21.52 -2.55 -11.25
C THR A 190 -22.01 -1.09 -11.19
N CYS A 191 -22.47 -0.63 -10.01
CA CYS A 191 -23.02 0.72 -9.83
C CYS A 191 -22.04 1.82 -10.15
N CYS A 192 -20.75 1.52 -9.98
CA CYS A 192 -19.80 2.56 -9.64
C CYS A 192 -18.51 2.42 -10.42
N SER A 193 -17.80 3.53 -10.62
CA SER A 193 -16.50 3.58 -11.30
C SER A 193 -15.55 4.54 -10.59
N LEU A 194 -14.25 4.22 -10.68
CA LEU A 194 -13.22 5.19 -10.30
C LEU A 194 -13.22 6.34 -11.31
N PHE A 195 -12.93 7.54 -10.82
CA PHE A 195 -12.71 8.69 -11.69
C PHE A 195 -11.74 9.65 -11.02
N ASP A 196 -11.08 10.45 -11.82
CA ASP A 196 -10.08 11.44 -11.40
C ASP A 196 -9.00 10.89 -10.43
N GLY A 197 -7.88 11.56 -10.27
CA GLY A 197 -6.74 11.10 -9.47
C GLY A 197 -5.84 10.12 -10.23
N PRO A 198 -4.94 9.41 -9.55
CA PRO A 198 -4.81 9.23 -8.09
C PRO A 198 -4.25 10.45 -7.36
N TYR A 199 -4.55 10.56 -6.07
CA TYR A 199 -4.05 11.63 -5.21
C TYR A 199 -3.08 11.08 -4.18
N LEU A 200 -1.85 11.56 -4.20
CA LEU A 200 -0.78 11.18 -3.27
C LEU A 200 -0.49 12.31 -2.29
N SER A 201 -0.23 11.98 -1.04
CA SER A 201 0.19 12.96 -0.05
C SER A 201 0.93 12.29 1.11
N GLN A 202 2.23 12.55 1.22
CA GLN A 202 3.01 12.07 2.36
C GLN A 202 2.48 12.61 3.68
N LYS A 203 1.97 13.85 3.70
CA LYS A 203 1.43 14.49 4.90
C LYS A 203 0.23 13.74 5.48
N PHE A 204 -0.65 13.20 4.64
CA PHE A 204 -1.90 12.57 5.06
C PHE A 204 -1.83 11.04 4.99
N LEU A 205 -1.27 10.49 3.91
CA LEU A 205 -1.28 9.05 3.61
C LEU A 205 0.04 8.34 3.97
N GLY A 206 1.01 9.09 4.52
CA GLY A 206 2.34 8.56 4.82
C GLY A 206 3.22 8.40 3.58
N GLU A 207 4.35 7.79 3.77
CA GLU A 207 5.37 7.62 2.71
C GLU A 207 5.03 6.51 1.71
N GLY A 208 4.11 5.62 2.07
CA GLY A 208 3.80 4.41 1.30
C GLY A 208 4.27 3.13 1.99
N LEU A 209 4.29 2.03 1.24
CA LEU A 209 4.74 0.73 1.73
C LEU A 209 6.26 0.67 1.77
N THR A 210 6.80 0.25 2.91
CA THR A 210 8.23 0.17 3.22
C THR A 210 8.55 -1.18 3.83
N ILE A 211 9.85 -1.53 3.88
CA ILE A 211 10.35 -2.69 4.61
C ILE A 211 10.89 -2.19 5.95
N MET A 212 10.33 -2.69 7.05
CA MET A 212 10.80 -2.36 8.40
C MET A 212 11.91 -3.34 8.80
N VAL A 213 13.01 -2.82 9.35
CA VAL A 213 14.21 -3.59 9.73
C VAL A 213 14.61 -3.20 11.15
N ARG A 214 15.26 -4.09 11.88
CA ARG A 214 15.83 -3.78 13.21
C ARG A 214 16.78 -2.59 13.13
N ARG A 215 16.76 -1.75 14.17
CA ARG A 215 17.60 -0.53 14.22
C ARG A 215 19.10 -0.78 14.17
N ASN A 216 19.53 -1.95 14.64
CA ASN A 216 20.94 -2.37 14.64
C ASN A 216 21.40 -3.06 13.36
N ASP A 217 20.55 -3.13 12.33
CA ASP A 217 20.86 -3.75 11.03
C ASP A 217 20.84 -2.75 9.85
N PRO A 218 21.63 -1.65 9.89
CA PRO A 218 21.61 -0.64 8.83
C PRO A 218 22.10 -1.20 7.48
N THR A 219 23.00 -2.18 7.50
CA THR A 219 23.48 -2.87 6.29
C THR A 219 22.34 -3.59 5.57
N LEU A 220 21.45 -4.25 6.32
CA LEU A 220 20.32 -4.94 5.73
C LEU A 220 19.28 -3.93 5.16
N ALA A 221 19.04 -2.83 5.85
CA ALA A 221 18.15 -1.76 5.36
C ALA A 221 18.69 -1.16 4.04
N ALA A 222 20.01 -0.87 3.98
CA ALA A 222 20.67 -0.38 2.77
C ALA A 222 20.67 -1.43 1.64
N ALA A 223 20.80 -2.72 1.97
CA ALA A 223 20.71 -3.81 1.00
C ALA A 223 19.29 -3.90 0.38
N PHE A 224 18.24 -3.71 1.18
CA PHE A 224 16.88 -3.65 0.64
C PHE A 224 16.67 -2.46 -0.30
N ASP A 225 17.20 -1.28 0.06
CA ASP A 225 17.16 -0.12 -0.82
C ASP A 225 17.91 -0.36 -2.15
N GLN A 226 19.07 -1.01 -2.09
CA GLN A 226 19.81 -1.43 -3.27
C GLN A 226 18.98 -2.37 -4.15
N ALA A 227 18.38 -3.42 -3.56
CA ALA A 227 17.59 -4.39 -4.30
C ALA A 227 16.34 -3.73 -4.94
N LEU A 228 15.62 -2.89 -4.20
CA LEU A 228 14.48 -2.15 -4.72
C LEU A 228 14.87 -1.22 -5.88
N ALA A 229 16.00 -0.52 -5.78
CA ALA A 229 16.52 0.32 -6.86
C ALA A 229 16.87 -0.50 -8.10
N GLU A 230 17.47 -1.69 -7.93
CA GLU A 230 17.79 -2.59 -9.04
C GLU A 230 16.53 -3.15 -9.71
N LEU A 231 15.56 -3.62 -8.93
CA LEU A 231 14.26 -4.09 -9.42
C LEU A 231 13.46 -3.00 -10.13
N SER A 232 13.57 -1.75 -9.69
CA SER A 232 12.97 -0.61 -10.37
C SER A 232 13.63 -0.32 -11.72
N ARG A 233 14.97 -0.37 -11.77
CA ARG A 233 15.73 -0.08 -12.99
C ARG A 233 15.59 -1.13 -14.08
N ASN A 234 15.53 -2.41 -13.70
CA ASN A 234 15.40 -3.52 -14.65
C ASN A 234 13.95 -3.81 -15.06
N GLY A 235 12.98 -3.03 -14.56
CA GLY A 235 11.56 -3.16 -14.87
C GLY A 235 10.83 -4.26 -14.11
N ARG A 236 11.54 -5.06 -13.28
CA ARG A 236 10.93 -6.20 -12.58
C ARG A 236 9.90 -5.77 -11.53
N LEU A 237 10.15 -4.64 -10.85
CA LEU A 237 9.17 -4.07 -9.92
C LEU A 237 7.88 -3.66 -10.65
N GLN A 238 7.98 -3.11 -11.86
CA GLN A 238 6.83 -2.77 -12.68
C GLN A 238 6.08 -4.02 -13.18
N GLU A 239 6.77 -5.09 -13.56
CA GLU A 239 6.13 -6.35 -13.94
C GLU A 239 5.33 -6.94 -12.78
N LEU A 240 5.91 -6.96 -11.57
CA LEU A 240 5.21 -7.39 -10.37
C LEU A 240 3.98 -6.51 -10.10
N TYR A 241 4.14 -5.20 -10.20
CA TYR A 241 3.04 -4.26 -10.01
C TYR A 241 1.88 -4.55 -10.97
N LEU A 242 2.13 -4.68 -12.27
CA LEU A 242 1.10 -4.95 -13.27
C LEU A 242 0.44 -6.33 -13.12
N ARG A 243 1.16 -7.32 -12.58
CA ARG A 243 0.60 -8.65 -12.28
C ARG A 243 -0.50 -8.59 -11.23
N TYR A 244 -0.32 -7.79 -10.17
CA TYR A 244 -1.26 -7.68 -9.06
C TYR A 244 -2.26 -6.54 -9.21
N PHE A 245 -1.93 -5.54 -10.02
CA PHE A 245 -2.73 -4.35 -10.25
C PHE A 245 -2.88 -4.06 -11.75
N PRO A 246 -3.54 -4.95 -12.50
CA PRO A 246 -3.64 -4.84 -13.97
C PRO A 246 -4.39 -3.56 -14.41
N ASN A 247 -5.31 -3.05 -13.58
CA ASN A 247 -6.04 -1.79 -13.83
C ASN A 247 -5.32 -0.56 -13.25
N GLY A 248 -4.13 -0.76 -12.67
CA GLY A 248 -3.36 0.28 -12.01
C GLY A 248 -3.94 0.73 -10.65
N LEU A 249 -3.06 1.27 -9.80
CA LEU A 249 -3.44 2.04 -8.61
C LEU A 249 -3.33 3.55 -8.90
N TYR A 250 -2.60 3.88 -9.95
CA TYR A 250 -2.28 5.23 -10.39
C TYR A 250 -2.94 5.57 -11.72
#